data_3bd3793bcca26c935296b3ed70ac6fe6
#
_entry.id   3bd3793bcca26c935296b3ed70ac6fe6
#
_cell.length_a   1.000
_cell.length_b   1.000
_cell.length_c   1.000
_cell.angle_alpha   90.00
_cell.angle_beta   90.00
_cell.angle_gamma   90.00
#
_symmetry.space_group_name_H-M   'P 1'
#
loop_
_entity.id
_entity.type
_entity.pdbx_description
1 polymer ?
#
loop_
_entity_poly.entity_id
_entity_poly.type
_entity_poly.pdbx_seq_one_letter_code
_entity_poly.pdbx_strand_id
1 'polypeptide(L)'
;IEAAAAKAGVKVIDYDRLTLGGSRQYYVSFNNVAVGTLIGKGLTACLTAWKIKKPTVYVMYGATTDNNATLFGEGYNAVLKAAGFKPGEGAADSANTINESTGTWTPSVALTDFEGAYSAHPTINAVITPNDENAAPIISYLQGKGLKPDKIPFTGQDATLTGFDNILQGYQCGTVYKPIWLEAQAAATLAFYLAAGKTPPASLINGTTSDTGATPKVAVPSVLLKPSWVTANLIQSTVIKDNVISPVALCTPQKPTVKGFKAPTYASLCKKYKIS
;
A
#
# COMPACT_ATOMS: atom_id res chain seq x y z
N ILE A 1 -7.36 15.35 21.92
CA ILE A 1 -8.69 14.73 21.93
C ILE A 1 -8.70 13.54 22.89
N GLU A 2 -7.84 12.52 22.73
CA GLU A 2 -7.85 11.30 23.55
C GLU A 2 -7.64 11.55 25.05
N ALA A 3 -6.73 12.44 25.42
CA ALA A 3 -6.53 12.81 26.83
C ALA A 3 -7.80 13.43 27.46
N ALA A 4 -8.56 14.22 26.70
CA ALA A 4 -9.85 14.75 27.14
C ALA A 4 -10.90 13.64 27.29
N ALA A 5 -10.95 12.69 26.35
CA ALA A 5 -11.82 11.54 26.41
C ALA A 5 -11.50 10.67 27.64
N ALA A 6 -10.23 10.37 27.88
CA ALA A 6 -9.80 9.63 29.06
C ALA A 6 -10.20 10.31 30.37
N LYS A 7 -10.01 11.63 30.47
CA LYS A 7 -10.43 12.43 31.63
C LYS A 7 -11.95 12.40 31.87
N ALA A 8 -12.72 12.31 30.79
CA ALA A 8 -14.19 12.20 30.83
C ALA A 8 -14.68 10.75 31.00
N GLY A 9 -13.80 9.76 31.15
CA GLY A 9 -14.16 8.36 31.25
C GLY A 9 -14.63 7.72 29.94
N VAL A 10 -14.48 8.43 28.81
CA VAL A 10 -14.85 7.94 27.48
C VAL A 10 -13.80 6.97 26.96
N LYS A 11 -14.24 5.81 26.51
CA LYS A 11 -13.38 4.79 25.89
C LYS A 11 -13.06 5.16 24.44
N VAL A 12 -11.81 4.92 24.03
CA VAL A 12 -11.31 5.25 22.69
C VAL A 12 -10.77 3.98 22.02
N ILE A 13 -11.09 3.82 20.75
CA ILE A 13 -10.50 2.82 19.85
C ILE A 13 -9.85 3.60 18.71
N ASP A 14 -8.56 3.37 18.50
CA ASP A 14 -7.90 3.83 17.27
C ASP A 14 -8.32 2.91 16.13
N TYR A 15 -8.82 3.50 15.05
CA TYR A 15 -9.29 2.82 13.87
C TYR A 15 -8.40 3.17 12.66
N ASP A 16 -7.89 2.16 11.98
CA ASP A 16 -6.96 2.22 10.86
C ASP A 16 -5.59 2.83 11.23
N ARG A 17 -5.54 3.96 11.89
CA ARG A 17 -4.30 4.65 12.28
C ARG A 17 -4.11 4.69 13.78
N LEU A 18 -2.90 4.36 14.23
CA LEU A 18 -2.51 4.47 15.63
C LEU A 18 -2.10 5.92 15.93
N THR A 19 -2.78 6.57 16.85
CA THR A 19 -2.41 7.89 17.38
C THR A 19 -1.24 7.74 18.36
N LEU A 20 -0.05 8.17 17.98
CA LEU A 20 1.12 8.04 18.85
C LEU A 20 1.04 8.96 20.08
N GLY A 21 1.40 8.41 21.25
CA GLY A 21 1.35 9.13 22.54
C GLY A 21 -0.06 9.32 23.13
N GLY A 22 -1.09 8.71 22.54
CA GLY A 22 -2.49 8.84 22.99
C GLY A 22 -2.89 7.83 24.08
N SER A 23 -4.17 7.83 24.45
CA SER A 23 -4.74 7.00 25.52
C SER A 23 -5.95 6.20 25.04
N ARG A 24 -5.74 5.33 24.03
CA ARG A 24 -6.79 4.40 23.54
C ARG A 24 -6.74 3.08 24.31
N GLN A 25 -7.86 2.36 24.31
CA GLN A 25 -7.94 1.03 24.87
C GLN A 25 -7.49 -0.05 23.88
N TYR A 26 -7.84 0.14 22.60
CA TYR A 26 -7.56 -0.80 21.53
C TYR A 26 -7.19 -0.08 20.24
N TYR A 27 -6.46 -0.81 19.39
CA TYR A 27 -6.19 -0.43 18.02
C TYR A 27 -6.74 -1.49 17.07
N VAL A 28 -7.38 -1.06 15.98
CA VAL A 28 -7.87 -1.94 14.92
C VAL A 28 -7.27 -1.51 13.62
N SER A 29 -6.56 -2.40 12.96
CA SER A 29 -5.96 -2.16 11.65
C SER A 29 -5.58 -3.48 10.97
N PHE A 30 -4.89 -3.40 9.87
CA PHE A 30 -4.19 -4.52 9.25
C PHE A 30 -2.79 -4.68 9.87
N ASN A 31 -2.18 -5.86 9.66
CA ASN A 31 -0.77 -6.04 10.00
C ASN A 31 0.09 -5.22 9.03
N ASN A 32 0.46 -4.02 9.42
CA ASN A 32 1.10 -3.03 8.54
C ASN A 32 2.52 -3.43 8.12
N VAL A 33 3.27 -4.15 8.97
CA VAL A 33 4.55 -4.74 8.57
C VAL A 33 4.34 -5.82 7.50
N ALA A 34 3.27 -6.61 7.62
CA ALA A 34 2.92 -7.59 6.58
C ALA A 34 2.50 -6.91 5.28
N VAL A 35 1.79 -5.76 5.32
CA VAL A 35 1.50 -4.95 4.13
C VAL A 35 2.80 -4.57 3.42
N GLY A 36 3.75 -3.96 4.11
CA GLY A 36 5.04 -3.60 3.54
C GLY A 36 5.82 -4.81 3.00
N THR A 37 5.80 -5.93 3.73
CA THR A 37 6.41 -7.18 3.27
C THR A 37 5.81 -7.68 1.96
N LEU A 38 4.48 -7.59 1.80
CA LEU A 38 3.80 -7.96 0.55
C LEU A 38 4.18 -7.02 -0.61
N ILE A 39 4.28 -5.72 -0.36
CA ILE A 39 4.75 -4.72 -1.33
C ILE A 39 6.17 -5.08 -1.81
N GLY A 40 7.11 -5.29 -0.89
CA GLY A 40 8.49 -5.64 -1.23
C GLY A 40 8.59 -6.97 -1.99
N LYS A 41 7.89 -8.01 -1.55
CA LYS A 41 7.82 -9.31 -2.25
C LYS A 41 7.15 -9.18 -3.62
N GLY A 42 6.12 -8.35 -3.73
CA GLY A 42 5.46 -8.07 -4.99
C GLY A 42 6.42 -7.47 -6.00
N LEU A 43 7.22 -6.45 -5.61
CA LEU A 43 8.21 -5.87 -6.49
C LEU A 43 9.28 -6.90 -6.91
N THR A 44 9.89 -7.61 -5.96
CA THR A 44 10.98 -8.56 -6.26
C THR A 44 10.51 -9.69 -7.19
N ALA A 45 9.29 -10.20 -7.00
CA ALA A 45 8.68 -11.16 -7.91
C ALA A 45 8.46 -10.57 -9.32
N CYS A 46 8.02 -9.30 -9.37
CA CYS A 46 7.76 -8.60 -10.62
C CYS A 46 9.06 -8.32 -11.41
N LEU A 47 10.13 -7.93 -10.74
CA LEU A 47 11.46 -7.76 -11.36
C LEU A 47 11.85 -9.02 -12.15
N THR A 48 11.62 -10.17 -11.57
CA THR A 48 11.87 -11.47 -12.20
C THR A 48 10.91 -11.75 -13.37
N ALA A 49 9.61 -11.58 -13.14
CA ALA A 49 8.57 -11.87 -14.13
C ALA A 49 8.66 -10.96 -15.36
N TRP A 50 8.96 -9.69 -15.19
CA TRP A 50 9.12 -8.71 -16.26
C TRP A 50 10.55 -8.66 -16.83
N LYS A 51 11.44 -9.53 -16.31
CA LYS A 51 12.84 -9.65 -16.75
C LYS A 51 13.60 -8.33 -16.68
N ILE A 52 13.38 -7.55 -15.63
CA ILE A 52 14.08 -6.29 -15.42
C ILE A 52 15.55 -6.59 -15.12
N LYS A 53 16.43 -6.14 -15.99
CA LYS A 53 17.87 -6.32 -15.83
C LYS A 53 18.47 -5.11 -15.13
N LYS A 54 19.41 -5.37 -14.19
CA LYS A 54 20.10 -4.32 -13.42
C LYS A 54 19.09 -3.33 -12.82
N PRO A 55 18.18 -3.77 -11.94
CA PRO A 55 17.16 -2.89 -11.39
C PRO A 55 17.81 -1.77 -10.57
N THR A 56 17.39 -0.54 -10.84
CA THR A 56 17.58 0.64 -9.99
C THR A 56 16.21 0.99 -9.44
N VAL A 57 16.01 0.74 -8.14
CA VAL A 57 14.73 0.89 -7.47
C VAL A 57 14.62 2.28 -6.86
N TYR A 58 13.59 3.04 -7.23
CA TYR A 58 13.16 4.20 -6.45
C TYR A 58 12.24 3.73 -5.34
N VAL A 59 12.56 4.09 -4.10
CA VAL A 59 11.82 3.67 -2.90
C VAL A 59 11.08 4.86 -2.34
N MET A 60 9.77 4.85 -2.52
CA MET A 60 8.86 5.88 -2.02
C MET A 60 8.26 5.46 -0.68
N TYR A 61 7.97 6.45 0.16
CA TYR A 61 7.43 6.27 1.50
C TYR A 61 6.09 7.00 1.66
N GLY A 62 5.29 6.60 2.64
CA GLY A 62 4.10 7.33 3.06
C GLY A 62 4.44 8.46 4.04
N ALA A 63 3.45 9.28 4.40
CA ALA A 63 3.68 10.45 5.25
C ALA A 63 4.28 10.07 6.62
N THR A 64 5.32 10.76 7.04
CA THR A 64 6.05 10.53 8.31
C THR A 64 5.20 10.71 9.56
N THR A 65 4.07 11.42 9.44
CA THR A 65 3.09 11.61 10.52
C THR A 65 2.14 10.42 10.72
N ASP A 66 2.24 9.41 9.85
CA ASP A 66 1.42 8.21 9.89
C ASP A 66 2.27 7.00 10.30
N ASN A 67 1.99 6.44 11.50
CA ASN A 67 2.70 5.27 11.97
C ASN A 67 2.59 4.06 11.02
N ASN A 68 1.50 3.94 10.25
CA ASN A 68 1.36 2.88 9.26
C ASN A 68 2.42 2.99 8.16
N ALA A 69 2.75 4.21 7.72
CA ALA A 69 3.80 4.43 6.72
C ALA A 69 5.17 3.92 7.20
N THR A 70 5.51 4.17 8.48
CA THR A 70 6.71 3.63 9.11
C THR A 70 6.73 2.11 9.08
N LEU A 71 5.61 1.47 9.46
CA LEU A 71 5.49 0.00 9.49
C LEU A 71 5.50 -0.63 8.08
N PHE A 72 4.91 0.04 7.08
CA PHE A 72 5.04 -0.38 5.68
C PHE A 72 6.51 -0.31 5.25
N GLY A 73 7.19 0.81 5.58
CA GLY A 73 8.62 1.00 5.33
C GLY A 73 9.47 -0.12 5.94
N GLU A 74 9.24 -0.48 7.20
CA GLU A 74 9.91 -1.60 7.84
C GLU A 74 9.76 -2.90 7.03
N GLY A 75 8.54 -3.20 6.59
CA GLY A 75 8.22 -4.41 5.85
C GLY A 75 8.92 -4.50 4.49
N TYR A 76 8.75 -3.49 3.61
CA TYR A 76 9.36 -3.56 2.28
C TYR A 76 10.88 -3.32 2.31
N ASN A 77 11.39 -2.51 3.23
CA ASN A 77 12.83 -2.32 3.40
C ASN A 77 13.53 -3.63 3.80
N ALA A 78 12.92 -4.43 4.69
CA ALA A 78 13.48 -5.73 5.07
C ALA A 78 13.60 -6.66 3.84
N VAL A 79 12.57 -6.73 3.00
CA VAL A 79 12.59 -7.55 1.77
C VAL A 79 13.61 -7.02 0.76
N LEU A 80 13.64 -5.72 0.53
CA LEU A 80 14.58 -5.10 -0.41
C LEU A 80 16.04 -5.28 0.05
N LYS A 81 16.33 -5.12 1.34
CA LYS A 81 17.67 -5.39 1.91
C LYS A 81 18.10 -6.83 1.68
N ALA A 82 17.19 -7.78 1.91
CA ALA A 82 17.46 -9.20 1.63
C ALA A 82 17.71 -9.49 0.14
N ALA A 83 17.17 -8.65 -0.76
CA ALA A 83 17.39 -8.73 -2.20
C ALA A 83 18.61 -7.92 -2.70
N GLY A 84 19.39 -7.33 -1.80
CA GLY A 84 20.65 -6.61 -2.13
C GLY A 84 20.49 -5.13 -2.47
N PHE A 85 19.32 -4.53 -2.15
CA PHE A 85 19.10 -3.09 -2.23
C PHE A 85 19.43 -2.38 -0.90
N LYS A 86 19.50 -1.05 -0.91
CA LYS A 86 19.82 -0.24 0.28
C LYS A 86 18.71 0.79 0.58
N PRO A 87 17.49 0.32 0.87
CA PRO A 87 16.37 1.21 1.14
C PRO A 87 16.47 1.84 2.53
N GLY A 88 15.97 3.07 2.64
CA GLY A 88 15.84 3.83 3.88
C GLY A 88 15.32 5.25 3.57
N GLU A 89 14.21 5.67 4.19
CA GLU A 89 13.71 7.03 4.01
C GLU A 89 14.78 8.04 4.41
N GLY A 90 15.05 9.01 3.54
CA GLY A 90 16.13 9.98 3.74
C GLY A 90 17.55 9.39 3.75
N ALA A 91 17.72 8.10 3.48
CA ALA A 91 19.04 7.49 3.39
C ALA A 91 19.75 7.89 2.09
N ALA A 92 21.08 7.86 2.13
CA ALA A 92 21.89 8.12 0.94
C ALA A 92 21.59 7.10 -0.18
N ASP A 93 21.56 7.60 -1.41
CA ASP A 93 21.40 6.79 -2.60
C ASP A 93 22.56 5.83 -2.81
N SER A 94 22.30 4.75 -3.52
CA SER A 94 23.29 3.78 -3.93
C SER A 94 23.18 3.49 -5.44
N ALA A 95 24.09 2.68 -5.96
CA ALA A 95 24.11 2.33 -7.39
C ALA A 95 22.82 1.68 -7.90
N ASN A 96 22.01 1.07 -7.01
CA ASN A 96 20.80 0.35 -7.38
C ASN A 96 19.55 0.75 -6.56
N THR A 97 19.67 1.75 -5.70
CA THR A 97 18.57 2.21 -4.84
C THR A 97 18.60 3.72 -4.70
N ILE A 98 17.53 4.37 -5.10
CA ILE A 98 17.29 5.80 -4.95
C ILE A 98 16.21 5.95 -3.90
N ASN A 99 16.49 6.67 -2.84
CA ASN A 99 15.63 6.80 -1.69
C ASN A 99 14.90 8.14 -1.68
N GLU A 100 13.60 8.13 -1.47
CA GLU A 100 12.84 9.35 -1.21
C GLU A 100 13.32 10.00 0.10
N SER A 101 13.42 11.32 0.10
CA SER A 101 13.91 12.08 1.26
C SER A 101 12.89 12.15 2.39
N THR A 102 11.62 12.35 2.03
CA THR A 102 10.50 12.47 2.97
C THR A 102 9.23 11.95 2.31
N GLY A 103 8.60 10.97 2.91
CA GLY A 103 7.41 10.35 2.35
C GLY A 103 6.13 11.20 2.44
N THR A 104 5.16 10.89 1.60
CA THR A 104 3.90 11.63 1.49
C THR A 104 2.71 10.74 1.15
N TRP A 105 1.49 11.18 1.52
CA TRP A 105 0.23 10.62 1.00
C TRP A 105 -0.42 11.54 -0.06
N THR A 106 0.25 12.62 -0.46
CA THR A 106 -0.29 13.57 -1.45
C THR A 106 0.20 13.21 -2.85
N PRO A 107 -0.66 12.72 -3.77
CA PRO A 107 -0.24 12.21 -5.07
C PRO A 107 0.52 13.21 -5.94
N SER A 108 0.19 14.49 -5.86
CA SER A 108 0.90 15.55 -6.60
C SER A 108 2.31 15.80 -6.07
N VAL A 109 2.52 15.68 -4.76
CA VAL A 109 3.86 15.77 -4.15
C VAL A 109 4.68 14.54 -4.54
N ALA A 110 4.10 13.33 -4.41
CA ALA A 110 4.73 12.10 -4.84
C ALA A 110 5.20 12.12 -6.31
N LEU A 111 4.38 12.71 -7.20
CA LEU A 111 4.77 12.93 -8.59
C LEU A 111 5.97 13.87 -8.72
N THR A 112 5.94 15.01 -8.03
CA THR A 112 7.04 16.01 -8.06
C THR A 112 8.35 15.40 -7.58
N ASP A 113 8.31 14.65 -6.48
CA ASP A 113 9.48 13.98 -5.90
C ASP A 113 10.05 12.93 -6.85
N PHE A 114 9.16 12.13 -7.47
CA PHE A 114 9.57 11.18 -8.49
C PHE A 114 10.17 11.85 -9.74
N GLU A 115 9.58 12.95 -10.24
CA GLU A 115 10.10 13.68 -11.40
C GLU A 115 11.51 14.22 -11.13
N GLY A 116 11.75 14.74 -9.94
CA GLY A 116 13.07 15.19 -9.50
C GLY A 116 14.07 14.03 -9.46
N ALA A 117 13.71 12.94 -8.79
CA ALA A 117 14.55 11.75 -8.70
C ALA A 117 14.82 11.12 -10.08
N TYR A 118 13.80 11.00 -10.94
CA TYR A 118 13.94 10.42 -12.27
C TYR A 118 14.79 11.27 -13.22
N SER A 119 14.73 12.60 -13.05
CA SER A 119 15.57 13.53 -13.79
C SER A 119 17.06 13.40 -13.40
N ALA A 120 17.33 13.23 -12.10
CA ALA A 120 18.68 13.04 -11.58
C ALA A 120 19.22 11.62 -11.84
N HIS A 121 18.35 10.62 -11.82
CA HIS A 121 18.68 9.21 -11.94
C HIS A 121 17.83 8.52 -13.04
N PRO A 122 18.09 8.80 -14.32
CA PRO A 122 17.30 8.25 -15.44
C PRO A 122 17.43 6.72 -15.61
N THR A 123 18.25 6.08 -14.81
CA THR A 123 18.39 4.62 -14.73
C THR A 123 17.31 3.95 -13.86
N ILE A 124 16.48 4.70 -13.13
CA ILE A 124 15.37 4.16 -12.36
C ILE A 124 14.46 3.36 -13.30
N ASN A 125 14.31 2.06 -13.00
CA ASN A 125 13.53 1.12 -13.79
C ASN A 125 12.67 0.18 -12.94
N ALA A 126 12.49 0.52 -11.66
CA ALA A 126 11.53 -0.11 -10.75
C ALA A 126 11.15 0.87 -9.64
N VAL A 127 9.93 0.81 -9.15
CA VAL A 127 9.41 1.77 -8.15
C VAL A 127 8.63 1.03 -7.06
N ILE A 128 9.06 1.19 -5.81
CA ILE A 128 8.18 0.96 -4.65
C ILE A 128 7.30 2.19 -4.50
N THR A 129 5.99 1.99 -4.58
CA THR A 129 5.00 2.98 -4.15
C THR A 129 4.18 2.38 -3.00
N PRO A 130 3.94 3.15 -1.92
CA PRO A 130 3.26 2.63 -0.73
C PRO A 130 1.75 2.48 -0.95
N ASN A 131 1.17 3.13 -1.97
CA ASN A 131 -0.24 2.98 -2.35
C ASN A 131 -0.48 3.25 -3.84
N ASP A 132 -1.67 2.89 -4.32
CA ASP A 132 -2.09 3.05 -5.72
C ASP A 132 -2.24 4.53 -6.12
N GLU A 133 -2.65 5.39 -5.18
CA GLU A 133 -2.90 6.80 -5.45
C GLU A 133 -1.61 7.57 -5.74
N ASN A 134 -0.52 7.25 -5.04
CA ASN A 134 0.79 7.82 -5.34
C ASN A 134 1.37 7.23 -6.65
N ALA A 135 1.11 5.94 -6.93
CA ALA A 135 1.56 5.29 -8.16
C ALA A 135 0.91 5.88 -9.41
N ALA A 136 -0.39 6.19 -9.36
CA ALA A 136 -1.20 6.54 -10.53
C ALA A 136 -0.67 7.77 -11.32
N PRO A 137 -0.39 8.94 -10.73
CA PRO A 137 0.12 10.09 -11.46
C PRO A 137 1.51 9.84 -12.04
N ILE A 138 2.36 9.10 -11.34
CA ILE A 138 3.72 8.76 -11.80
C ILE A 138 3.64 7.85 -13.04
N ILE A 139 2.79 6.83 -13.00
CA ILE A 139 2.55 5.95 -14.14
C ILE A 139 2.00 6.76 -15.33
N SER A 140 1.04 7.64 -15.09
CA SER A 140 0.48 8.51 -16.13
C SER A 140 1.53 9.44 -16.76
N TYR A 141 2.40 10.05 -15.95
CA TYR A 141 3.52 10.87 -16.41
C TYR A 141 4.46 10.07 -17.32
N LEU A 142 4.86 8.86 -16.90
CA LEU A 142 5.73 8.01 -17.68
C LEU A 142 5.06 7.49 -18.96
N GLN A 143 3.76 7.20 -18.93
CA GLN A 143 2.98 6.88 -20.12
C GLN A 143 2.99 8.05 -21.13
N GLY A 144 2.85 9.29 -20.64
CA GLY A 144 3.00 10.50 -21.45
C GLY A 144 4.38 10.63 -22.11
N LYS A 145 5.43 10.07 -21.48
CA LYS A 145 6.78 9.96 -22.03
C LYS A 145 7.01 8.71 -22.89
N GLY A 146 5.98 7.91 -23.13
CA GLY A 146 6.05 6.72 -23.99
C GLY A 146 6.43 5.42 -23.27
N LEU A 147 6.30 5.36 -21.93
CA LEU A 147 6.50 4.10 -21.20
C LEU A 147 5.53 3.04 -21.72
N LYS A 148 6.09 1.88 -22.07
CA LYS A 148 5.34 0.70 -22.50
C LYS A 148 5.11 -0.26 -21.32
N PRO A 149 4.08 -1.12 -21.39
CA PRO A 149 3.86 -2.17 -20.40
C PRO A 149 5.11 -3.02 -20.12
N ASP A 150 5.19 -3.56 -18.91
CA ASP A 150 6.22 -4.50 -18.44
C ASP A 150 7.66 -3.95 -18.52
N LYS A 151 7.84 -2.62 -18.37
CA LYS A 151 9.15 -1.95 -18.44
C LYS A 151 9.63 -1.37 -17.12
N ILE A 152 8.76 -0.72 -16.38
CA ILE A 152 9.05 -0.18 -15.04
C ILE A 152 7.95 -0.70 -14.10
N PRO A 153 8.22 -1.73 -13.29
CA PRO A 153 7.25 -2.25 -12.34
C PRO A 153 7.01 -1.26 -11.19
N PHE A 154 5.72 -1.02 -10.90
CA PHE A 154 5.24 -0.29 -9.74
C PHE A 154 4.54 -1.24 -8.78
N THR A 155 4.58 -0.92 -7.50
CA THR A 155 3.77 -1.57 -6.48
C THR A 155 2.58 -0.67 -6.10
N GLY A 156 1.72 -1.15 -5.20
CA GLY A 156 0.61 -0.37 -4.65
C GLY A 156 -0.04 -1.01 -3.45
N GLN A 157 -1.01 -0.31 -2.91
CA GLN A 157 -1.87 -0.71 -1.80
C GLN A 157 -3.23 -0.02 -2.00
N ASP A 158 -4.25 -0.52 -1.33
CA ASP A 158 -5.62 -0.05 -1.24
C ASP A 158 -6.56 -0.55 -2.34
N ALA A 159 -6.04 -1.31 -3.30
CA ALA A 159 -6.86 -2.04 -4.28
C ALA A 159 -7.87 -1.12 -4.99
N THR A 160 -7.40 0.05 -5.43
CA THR A 160 -8.23 1.04 -6.11
C THR A 160 -8.56 0.63 -7.54
N LEU A 161 -9.63 1.19 -8.11
CA LEU A 161 -9.97 0.95 -9.51
C LEU A 161 -8.80 1.34 -10.43
N THR A 162 -8.17 2.49 -10.20
CA THR A 162 -7.02 2.96 -10.99
C THR A 162 -5.80 2.04 -10.83
N GLY A 163 -5.57 1.51 -9.60
CA GLY A 163 -4.54 0.51 -9.35
C GLY A 163 -4.75 -0.75 -10.19
N PHE A 164 -5.99 -1.27 -10.23
CA PHE A 164 -6.31 -2.44 -11.07
C PHE A 164 -6.25 -2.14 -12.56
N ASP A 165 -6.61 -0.94 -12.97
CA ASP A 165 -6.41 -0.49 -14.34
C ASP A 165 -4.93 -0.57 -14.74
N ASN A 166 -4.04 -0.07 -13.91
CA ASN A 166 -2.60 -0.14 -14.14
C ASN A 166 -2.06 -1.58 -14.10
N ILE A 167 -2.58 -2.42 -13.20
CA ILE A 167 -2.22 -3.84 -13.10
C ILE A 167 -2.61 -4.59 -14.37
N LEU A 168 -3.84 -4.43 -14.84
CA LEU A 168 -4.33 -5.09 -16.05
C LEU A 168 -3.54 -4.68 -17.29
N GLN A 169 -3.04 -3.45 -17.32
CA GLN A 169 -2.24 -2.91 -18.43
C GLN A 169 -0.76 -3.27 -18.38
N GLY A 170 -0.26 -3.83 -17.28
CA GLY A 170 1.15 -4.12 -17.10
C GLY A 170 2.03 -2.92 -16.73
N TYR A 171 1.46 -1.94 -16.02
CA TYR A 171 2.24 -0.82 -15.44
C TYR A 171 2.44 -0.97 -13.94
N GLN A 172 1.56 -1.68 -13.27
CA GLN A 172 1.67 -2.00 -11.85
C GLN A 172 1.66 -3.50 -11.65
N CYS A 173 2.51 -4.00 -10.75
CA CYS A 173 2.69 -5.43 -10.50
C CYS A 173 1.51 -6.07 -9.78
N GLY A 174 0.94 -5.32 -8.89
CA GLY A 174 -0.13 -5.71 -7.99
C GLY A 174 -0.36 -4.63 -6.96
N THR A 175 -1.32 -4.87 -6.11
CA THR A 175 -1.70 -3.99 -5.00
C THR A 175 -1.97 -4.82 -3.76
N VAL A 176 -1.78 -4.24 -2.58
CA VAL A 176 -2.20 -4.88 -1.34
C VAL A 176 -3.67 -4.58 -1.10
N TYR A 177 -4.46 -5.63 -1.07
CA TYR A 177 -5.87 -5.58 -0.71
C TYR A 177 -6.05 -5.73 0.79
N LYS A 178 -6.82 -4.81 1.35
CA LYS A 178 -7.25 -4.76 2.74
C LYS A 178 -8.79 -4.79 2.75
N PRO A 179 -9.44 -5.88 3.17
CA PRO A 179 -10.90 -5.93 3.25
C PRO A 179 -11.41 -5.07 4.42
N ILE A 180 -11.58 -3.76 4.17
CA ILE A 180 -11.92 -2.72 5.17
C ILE A 180 -13.20 -3.04 5.94
N TRP A 181 -14.14 -3.76 5.32
CA TRP A 181 -15.36 -4.17 6.00
C TRP A 181 -15.10 -5.07 7.23
N LEU A 182 -14.04 -5.91 7.21
CA LEU A 182 -13.61 -6.70 8.37
C LEU A 182 -13.07 -5.81 9.49
N GLU A 183 -12.35 -4.75 9.11
CA GLU A 183 -11.84 -3.76 10.06
C GLU A 183 -12.97 -3.01 10.75
N ALA A 184 -13.97 -2.57 9.99
CA ALA A 184 -15.17 -1.94 10.52
C ALA A 184 -15.95 -2.87 11.47
N GLN A 185 -16.10 -4.15 11.10
CA GLN A 185 -16.76 -5.14 11.98
C GLN A 185 -15.98 -5.37 13.28
N ALA A 186 -14.65 -5.44 13.21
CA ALA A 186 -13.82 -5.60 14.40
C ALA A 186 -13.94 -4.40 15.34
N ALA A 187 -13.87 -3.18 14.79
CA ALA A 187 -14.04 -1.95 15.56
C ALA A 187 -15.42 -1.86 16.21
N ALA A 188 -16.50 -2.16 15.47
CA ALA A 188 -17.85 -2.19 15.99
C ALA A 188 -18.01 -3.23 17.12
N THR A 189 -17.39 -4.40 16.95
CA THR A 189 -17.39 -5.46 17.97
C THR A 189 -16.68 -4.99 19.25
N LEU A 190 -15.51 -4.37 19.13
CA LEU A 190 -14.80 -3.79 20.28
C LEU A 190 -15.63 -2.72 20.99
N ALA A 191 -16.23 -1.81 20.21
CA ALA A 191 -17.09 -0.74 20.75
C ALA A 191 -18.26 -1.31 21.55
N PHE A 192 -18.89 -2.40 21.06
CA PHE A 192 -19.97 -3.09 21.78
C PHE A 192 -19.49 -3.64 23.13
N TYR A 193 -18.33 -4.32 23.18
CA TYR A 193 -17.77 -4.83 24.44
C TYR A 193 -17.46 -3.70 25.42
N LEU A 194 -16.82 -2.63 24.95
CA LEU A 194 -16.48 -1.47 25.77
C LEU A 194 -17.73 -0.77 26.33
N ALA A 195 -18.75 -0.57 25.50
CA ALA A 195 -20.02 0.03 25.92
C ALA A 195 -20.76 -0.82 26.96
N ALA A 196 -20.65 -2.14 26.84
CA ALA A 196 -21.24 -3.08 27.80
C ALA A 196 -20.40 -3.26 29.08
N GLY A 197 -19.26 -2.56 29.22
CA GLY A 197 -18.34 -2.73 30.34
C GLY A 197 -17.70 -4.12 30.40
N LYS A 198 -17.64 -4.84 29.28
CA LYS A 198 -17.10 -6.19 29.17
C LYS A 198 -15.72 -6.20 28.51
N THR A 199 -14.89 -7.18 28.90
CA THR A 199 -13.61 -7.43 28.24
C THR A 199 -13.86 -8.15 26.91
N PRO A 200 -13.31 -7.67 25.78
CA PRO A 200 -13.34 -8.39 24.52
C PRO A 200 -12.67 -9.76 24.62
N PRO A 201 -13.15 -10.79 23.89
CA PRO A 201 -12.53 -12.11 23.93
C PRO A 201 -11.10 -12.08 23.36
N ALA A 202 -10.22 -12.90 23.91
CA ALA A 202 -8.83 -13.00 23.47
C ALA A 202 -8.69 -13.41 21.99
N SER A 203 -9.69 -14.10 21.43
CA SER A 203 -9.73 -14.45 20.00
C SER A 203 -9.92 -13.23 19.08
N LEU A 204 -10.42 -12.11 19.60
CA LEU A 204 -10.55 -10.86 18.84
C LEU A 204 -9.24 -10.06 18.88
N ILE A 205 -8.58 -10.02 20.03
CA ILE A 205 -7.31 -9.29 20.23
C ILE A 205 -6.15 -10.23 19.87
N ASN A 206 -5.70 -10.16 18.63
CA ASN A 206 -4.74 -11.12 18.07
C ASN A 206 -3.30 -10.61 17.98
N GLY A 207 -3.03 -9.41 18.55
CA GLY A 207 -1.68 -8.84 18.56
C GLY A 207 -1.56 -7.58 19.40
N THR A 208 -0.40 -6.96 19.29
CA THR A 208 -0.10 -5.66 19.89
C THR A 208 0.63 -4.78 18.88
N THR A 209 0.41 -3.47 18.96
CA THR A 209 1.17 -2.47 18.20
C THR A 209 1.90 -1.57 19.17
N SER A 210 3.18 -1.30 18.93
CA SER A 210 3.97 -0.44 19.78
C SER A 210 3.64 1.02 19.54
N ASP A 211 3.16 1.72 20.56
CA ASP A 211 3.07 3.17 20.58
C ASP A 211 4.45 3.75 20.91
N THR A 212 5.15 4.21 19.88
CA THR A 212 6.50 4.78 19.98
C THR A 212 6.48 6.26 20.40
N GLY A 213 5.32 6.90 20.43
CA GLY A 213 5.14 8.27 20.93
C GLY A 213 5.00 8.33 22.46
N ALA A 214 4.76 7.20 23.13
CA ALA A 214 4.75 7.13 24.58
C ALA A 214 6.16 6.89 25.15
N THR A 215 6.40 7.43 26.36
CA THR A 215 7.65 7.21 27.11
C THR A 215 7.31 6.73 28.52
N PRO A 216 7.59 5.44 28.89
CA PRO A 216 8.14 4.38 28.03
C PRO A 216 7.16 3.96 26.91
N LYS A 217 7.67 3.30 25.87
CA LYS A 217 6.84 2.72 24.79
C LYS A 217 5.76 1.81 25.37
N VAL A 218 4.55 1.94 24.84
CA VAL A 218 3.38 1.16 25.28
C VAL A 218 2.98 0.17 24.19
N ALA A 219 2.71 -1.07 24.59
CA ALA A 219 2.12 -2.08 23.72
C ALA A 219 0.59 -1.94 23.77
N VAL A 220 0.00 -1.48 22.66
CA VAL A 220 -1.45 -1.32 22.52
C VAL A 220 -2.07 -2.63 22.08
N PRO A 221 -3.05 -3.19 22.84
CA PRO A 221 -3.78 -4.38 22.41
C PRO A 221 -4.47 -4.12 21.06
N SER A 222 -4.25 -4.98 20.08
CA SER A 222 -4.64 -4.71 18.70
C SER A 222 -5.39 -5.86 18.05
N VAL A 223 -6.33 -5.51 17.18
CA VAL A 223 -6.88 -6.40 16.15
C VAL A 223 -6.12 -6.13 14.87
N LEU A 224 -5.27 -7.06 14.46
CA LEU A 224 -4.43 -6.95 13.28
C LEU A 224 -4.93 -7.90 12.20
N LEU A 225 -5.65 -7.36 11.22
CA LEU A 225 -6.21 -8.11 10.10
C LEU A 225 -5.13 -8.48 9.08
N LYS A 226 -5.40 -9.56 8.34
CA LYS A 226 -4.46 -10.08 7.33
C LYS A 226 -4.66 -9.38 6.00
N PRO A 227 -3.64 -8.68 5.45
CA PRO A 227 -3.66 -8.16 4.09
C PRO A 227 -3.36 -9.25 3.07
N SER A 228 -3.66 -9.01 1.79
CA SER A 228 -3.31 -9.91 0.69
C SER A 228 -2.76 -9.15 -0.51
N TRP A 229 -1.78 -9.75 -1.21
CA TRP A 229 -1.26 -9.22 -2.47
C TRP A 229 -2.11 -9.69 -3.63
N VAL A 230 -2.61 -8.75 -4.45
CA VAL A 230 -3.49 -9.02 -5.58
C VAL A 230 -2.81 -8.62 -6.89
N THR A 231 -2.63 -9.60 -7.76
CA THR A 231 -2.19 -9.43 -9.15
C THR A 231 -3.37 -9.60 -10.09
N ALA A 232 -3.19 -9.35 -11.39
CA ALA A 232 -4.24 -9.49 -12.38
C ALA A 232 -4.99 -10.85 -12.32
N ASN A 233 -4.29 -11.94 -12.03
CA ASN A 233 -4.89 -13.28 -11.94
C ASN A 233 -5.76 -13.50 -10.69
N LEU A 234 -5.63 -12.64 -9.68
CA LEU A 234 -6.34 -12.77 -8.39
C LEU A 234 -7.53 -11.81 -8.26
N ILE A 235 -7.72 -10.89 -9.20
CA ILE A 235 -8.78 -9.86 -9.14
C ILE A 235 -10.16 -10.52 -8.96
N GLN A 236 -10.49 -11.52 -9.79
CA GLN A 236 -11.79 -12.19 -9.73
C GLN A 236 -12.04 -12.88 -8.38
N SER A 237 -11.04 -13.57 -7.85
CA SER A 237 -11.16 -14.37 -6.61
C SER A 237 -11.01 -13.55 -5.33
N THR A 238 -10.73 -12.26 -5.43
CA THR A 238 -10.56 -11.33 -4.31
C THR A 238 -11.59 -10.20 -4.39
N VAL A 239 -11.22 -9.07 -4.94
CA VAL A 239 -12.01 -7.82 -4.90
C VAL A 239 -13.35 -7.90 -5.65
N ILE A 240 -13.44 -8.70 -6.71
CA ILE A 240 -14.73 -8.94 -7.39
C ILE A 240 -15.62 -9.84 -6.51
N LYS A 241 -15.07 -10.94 -6.01
CA LYS A 241 -15.78 -11.87 -5.11
C LYS A 241 -16.31 -11.14 -3.85
N ASP A 242 -15.52 -10.22 -3.31
CA ASP A 242 -15.87 -9.45 -2.11
C ASP A 242 -16.76 -8.22 -2.42
N ASN A 243 -17.17 -8.04 -3.69
CA ASN A 243 -17.98 -6.91 -4.17
C ASN A 243 -17.37 -5.52 -3.90
N VAL A 244 -16.04 -5.42 -3.83
CA VAL A 244 -15.33 -4.16 -3.63
C VAL A 244 -15.29 -3.34 -4.92
N ILE A 245 -15.09 -4.01 -6.06
CA ILE A 245 -15.10 -3.42 -7.39
C ILE A 245 -16.04 -4.23 -8.28
N SER A 246 -16.90 -3.55 -9.04
CA SER A 246 -17.74 -4.25 -10.00
C SER A 246 -16.95 -4.61 -11.27
N PRO A 247 -17.20 -5.78 -11.87
CA PRO A 247 -16.60 -6.14 -13.17
C PRO A 247 -16.88 -5.10 -14.24
N VAL A 248 -18.08 -4.51 -14.26
CA VAL A 248 -18.48 -3.48 -15.22
C VAL A 248 -17.59 -2.24 -15.08
N ALA A 249 -17.37 -1.76 -13.85
CA ALA A 249 -16.52 -0.60 -13.60
C ALA A 249 -15.08 -0.85 -14.06
N LEU A 250 -14.55 -2.06 -13.87
CA LEU A 250 -13.18 -2.40 -14.22
C LEU A 250 -13.03 -2.74 -15.73
N CYS A 251 -14.04 -3.33 -16.36
CA CYS A 251 -13.89 -3.89 -17.71
C CYS A 251 -14.38 -2.95 -18.82
N THR A 252 -15.01 -1.81 -18.49
CA THR A 252 -15.62 -0.90 -19.45
C THR A 252 -14.84 0.41 -19.72
N PRO A 253 -13.85 0.83 -18.91
CA PRO A 253 -13.28 2.16 -19.04
C PRO A 253 -12.60 2.42 -20.38
N GLN A 254 -12.67 3.70 -20.80
CA GLN A 254 -11.98 4.24 -21.96
C GLN A 254 -10.53 4.57 -21.57
N LYS A 255 -9.57 4.23 -22.42
CA LYS A 255 -8.15 4.46 -22.12
C LYS A 255 -7.50 5.54 -22.92
N PRO A 256 -6.60 6.31 -22.32
CA PRO A 256 -5.61 7.05 -23.07
C PRO A 256 -4.72 6.06 -23.85
N THR A 257 -4.58 6.34 -25.15
CA THR A 257 -3.64 5.60 -26.00
C THR A 257 -2.24 6.18 -25.80
N VAL A 258 -1.30 5.34 -25.38
CA VAL A 258 0.12 5.73 -25.39
C VAL A 258 0.57 5.84 -26.85
N LYS A 259 1.17 6.99 -27.23
CA LYS A 259 1.63 7.25 -28.59
C LYS A 259 2.53 6.11 -29.09
N GLY A 260 2.17 5.51 -30.24
CA GLY A 260 2.93 4.41 -30.83
C GLY A 260 2.71 3.02 -30.18
N PHE A 261 1.75 2.89 -29.27
CA PHE A 261 1.37 1.61 -28.68
C PHE A 261 -0.16 1.43 -28.70
N LYS A 262 -0.61 0.35 -29.33
CA LYS A 262 -2.03 -0.03 -29.32
C LYS A 262 -2.28 -0.90 -28.05
N ALA A 263 -2.74 -0.26 -26.98
CA ALA A 263 -3.09 -0.97 -25.77
C ALA A 263 -4.23 -1.98 -26.02
N PRO A 264 -4.21 -3.15 -25.39
CA PRO A 264 -5.36 -4.04 -25.39
C PRO A 264 -6.57 -3.35 -24.73
N THR A 265 -7.77 -3.67 -25.19
CA THR A 265 -8.99 -3.14 -24.56
C THR A 265 -9.20 -3.79 -23.18
N TYR A 266 -9.85 -3.09 -22.24
CA TYR A 266 -10.20 -3.67 -20.94
C TYR A 266 -11.05 -4.93 -21.08
N ALA A 267 -12.00 -4.94 -21.99
CA ALA A 267 -12.80 -6.14 -22.29
C ALA A 267 -11.93 -7.35 -22.65
N SER A 268 -10.86 -7.14 -23.44
CA SER A 268 -9.93 -8.22 -23.78
C SER A 268 -9.05 -8.63 -22.59
N LEU A 269 -8.63 -7.69 -21.74
CA LEU A 269 -7.88 -7.96 -20.54
C LEU A 269 -8.73 -8.70 -19.50
N CYS A 270 -9.97 -8.24 -19.27
CA CYS A 270 -10.90 -8.93 -18.39
C CYS A 270 -11.18 -10.39 -18.87
N LYS A 271 -11.38 -10.58 -20.17
CA LYS A 271 -11.50 -11.94 -20.74
C LYS A 271 -10.25 -12.78 -20.47
N LYS A 272 -9.06 -12.21 -20.70
CA LYS A 272 -7.77 -12.87 -20.44
C LYS A 272 -7.65 -13.34 -18.98
N TYR A 273 -8.06 -12.50 -18.03
CA TYR A 273 -7.95 -12.78 -16.61
C TYR A 273 -9.24 -13.34 -15.99
N LYS A 274 -10.24 -13.70 -16.80
CA LYS A 274 -11.51 -14.31 -16.39
C LYS A 274 -12.27 -13.46 -15.35
N ILE A 275 -12.27 -12.16 -15.53
CA ILE A 275 -13.02 -11.20 -14.70
C ILE A 275 -14.44 -11.08 -15.29
N SER A 276 -15.46 -11.39 -14.46
CA SER A 276 -16.87 -11.42 -14.87
C SER A 276 -17.80 -11.04 -13.72
#